data_6911fd77371cb5a4cfb35a2e76b25d4a
#
_entry.id   6911fd77371cb5a4cfb35a2e76b25d4a
#
_cell.length_a   1.000
_cell.length_b   1.000
_cell.length_c   1.000
_cell.angle_alpha   90.00
_cell.angle_beta   90.00
_cell.angle_gamma   90.00
#
_symmetry.space_group_name_H-M   'P 1'
#
loop_
_entity.id
_entity.type
_entity.pdbx_description
1 polymer ?
#
loop_
_entity_poly.entity_id
_entity_poly.type
_entity_poly.pdbx_seq_one_letter_code
_entity_poly.pdbx_strand_id
1 'polypeptide(L)'
;SGMLVMMFSYTYQLSMRFNYINSMLQRMNRAIGDASEMARILDEPRLVEDAPGAPELAVREGAIDFEHLGFAYADAAEGDRVFTDLNLHIPAGQRVGLVGRSGSGKTTLTKLLLRLSDVQDGHVFVDGQDISACTQQSLRRQIAYVPQEALLFHRSIRENIAYGRPAASEEEILRAAELANAREFIDRLPAGLDTLVGERGVKLSGGQRQRIAIARAILTDAPILVLDEATSALDSESEALVQEALENLMRGRTSIVVAHRLSTVAALDRIVVLADGEIVEDGTHAELTAAGGEYAALWDRQTGAFLDGK
;
A
#
# COMPACT_ATOMS: atom_id res chain seq x y z
N SER A 1 -50.45 57.68 -22.61
CA SER A 1 -49.02 57.50 -22.19
C SER A 1 -48.87 56.54 -20.98
N GLY A 2 -49.78 56.55 -19.97
CA GLY A 2 -49.64 55.71 -18.74
C GLY A 2 -49.80 54.20 -19.02
N MET A 3 -50.70 53.81 -19.91
CA MET A 3 -50.96 52.40 -20.24
C MET A 3 -49.74 51.73 -20.90
N LEU A 4 -48.97 52.42 -21.75
CA LEU A 4 -47.75 51.92 -22.36
C LEU A 4 -46.64 51.70 -21.30
N VAL A 5 -46.49 52.60 -20.34
CA VAL A 5 -45.51 52.48 -19.26
C VAL A 5 -45.85 51.28 -18.39
N MET A 6 -47.16 51.10 -18.10
CA MET A 6 -47.64 49.97 -17.31
C MET A 6 -47.39 48.61 -18.04
N MET A 7 -47.66 48.55 -19.34
CA MET A 7 -47.35 47.34 -20.13
C MET A 7 -45.84 47.01 -20.14
N PHE A 8 -44.97 48.02 -20.35
CA PHE A 8 -43.53 47.83 -20.27
C PHE A 8 -43.09 47.36 -18.90
N SER A 9 -43.61 47.95 -17.82
CA SER A 9 -43.28 47.55 -16.45
C SER A 9 -43.65 46.10 -16.15
N TYR A 10 -44.85 45.68 -16.56
CA TYR A 10 -45.29 44.28 -16.34
C TYR A 10 -44.48 43.31 -17.21
N THR A 11 -44.17 43.63 -18.45
CA THR A 11 -43.36 42.78 -19.34
C THR A 11 -41.94 42.62 -18.73
N TYR A 12 -41.34 43.69 -18.27
CA TYR A 12 -40.06 43.67 -17.62
C TYR A 12 -40.06 42.81 -16.32
N GLN A 13 -41.08 43.01 -15.45
CA GLN A 13 -41.21 42.21 -14.24
C GLN A 13 -41.42 40.72 -14.57
N LEU A 14 -42.23 40.39 -15.56
CA LEU A 14 -42.38 39.02 -16.03
C LEU A 14 -41.08 38.40 -16.50
N SER A 15 -40.30 39.12 -17.35
CA SER A 15 -38.99 38.64 -17.80
C SER A 15 -38.04 38.39 -16.65
N MET A 16 -37.98 39.30 -15.67
CA MET A 16 -37.15 39.12 -14.46
C MET A 16 -37.55 37.88 -13.63
N ARG A 17 -38.86 37.64 -13.51
CA ARG A 17 -39.35 36.45 -12.80
C ARG A 17 -39.05 35.15 -13.57
N PHE A 18 -39.15 35.15 -14.89
CA PHE A 18 -38.77 33.99 -15.72
C PHE A 18 -37.27 33.69 -15.58
N ASN A 19 -36.41 34.70 -15.62
CA ASN A 19 -34.98 34.55 -15.42
C ASN A 19 -34.66 34.00 -14.02
N TYR A 20 -35.37 34.48 -12.99
CA TYR A 20 -35.23 33.97 -11.62
C TYR A 20 -35.60 32.48 -11.53
N ILE A 21 -36.76 32.11 -12.09
CA ILE A 21 -37.22 30.70 -12.13
C ILE A 21 -36.20 29.83 -12.85
N ASN A 22 -35.72 30.26 -14.03
CA ASN A 22 -34.74 29.53 -14.80
C ASN A 22 -33.44 29.33 -13.99
N SER A 23 -32.92 30.37 -13.33
CA SER A 23 -31.75 30.29 -12.48
C SER A 23 -31.94 29.38 -11.27
N MET A 24 -33.15 29.34 -10.72
CA MET A 24 -33.51 28.45 -9.62
C MET A 24 -33.55 26.99 -10.07
N LEU A 25 -34.14 26.69 -11.24
CA LEU A 25 -34.17 25.36 -11.83
C LEU A 25 -32.73 24.85 -12.13
N GLN A 26 -31.88 25.71 -12.68
CA GLN A 26 -30.48 25.36 -12.93
C GLN A 26 -29.73 25.03 -11.65
N ARG A 27 -29.91 25.81 -10.58
CA ARG A 27 -29.31 25.53 -9.26
C ARG A 27 -29.84 24.23 -8.66
N MET A 28 -31.15 23.99 -8.77
CA MET A 28 -31.78 22.75 -8.31
C MET A 28 -31.23 21.53 -9.06
N ASN A 29 -31.16 21.60 -10.40
CA ASN A 29 -30.62 20.51 -11.21
C ASN A 29 -29.16 20.21 -10.86
N ARG A 30 -28.33 21.24 -10.61
CA ARG A 30 -26.94 21.07 -10.16
C ARG A 30 -26.87 20.41 -8.80
N ALA A 31 -27.66 20.89 -7.82
CA ALA A 31 -27.70 20.31 -6.49
C ALA A 31 -28.19 18.86 -6.49
N ILE A 32 -29.16 18.51 -7.34
CA ILE A 32 -29.59 17.11 -7.53
C ILE A 32 -28.48 16.27 -8.15
N GLY A 33 -27.76 16.81 -9.14
CA GLY A 33 -26.61 16.14 -9.76
C GLY A 33 -25.51 15.82 -8.73
N ASP A 34 -25.10 16.82 -7.94
CA ASP A 34 -24.12 16.67 -6.87
C ASP A 34 -24.56 15.67 -5.80
N ALA A 35 -25.85 15.74 -5.39
CA ALA A 35 -26.42 14.82 -4.42
C ALA A 35 -26.53 13.38 -4.94
N SER A 36 -26.83 13.20 -6.25
CA SER A 36 -26.91 11.86 -6.86
C SER A 36 -25.56 11.16 -6.89
N GLU A 37 -24.46 11.89 -7.12
CA GLU A 37 -23.12 11.33 -7.07
C GLU A 37 -22.73 10.91 -5.64
N MET A 38 -23.04 11.74 -4.65
CA MET A 38 -22.83 11.37 -3.24
C MET A 38 -23.67 10.13 -2.84
N ALA A 39 -24.94 10.06 -3.25
CA ALA A 39 -25.80 8.92 -2.98
C ALA A 39 -25.24 7.64 -3.60
N ARG A 40 -24.76 7.71 -4.87
CA ARG A 40 -24.15 6.58 -5.56
C ARG A 40 -22.94 6.04 -4.81
N ILE A 41 -22.04 6.92 -4.30
CA ILE A 41 -20.87 6.50 -3.51
C ILE A 41 -21.30 5.85 -2.19
N LEU A 42 -22.35 6.36 -1.54
CA LEU A 42 -22.88 5.80 -0.29
C LEU A 42 -23.59 4.46 -0.48
N ASP A 43 -24.19 4.24 -1.65
CA ASP A 43 -24.87 3.00 -2.01
C ASP A 43 -23.90 1.93 -2.56
N GLU A 44 -22.62 2.26 -2.74
CA GLU A 44 -21.62 1.32 -3.23
C GLU A 44 -21.44 0.17 -2.22
N PRO A 45 -21.65 -1.10 -2.64
CA PRO A 45 -21.59 -2.24 -1.72
C PRO A 45 -20.16 -2.42 -1.20
N ARG A 46 -20.03 -2.75 0.06
CA ARG A 46 -18.75 -3.15 0.63
C ARG A 46 -18.38 -4.53 0.10
N LEU A 47 -17.28 -4.63 -0.63
CA LEU A 47 -16.84 -5.88 -1.25
C LEU A 47 -16.17 -6.83 -0.26
N VAL A 48 -15.62 -6.30 0.85
CA VAL A 48 -14.96 -7.10 1.90
C VAL A 48 -15.59 -6.75 3.23
N GLU A 49 -16.27 -7.71 3.85
CA GLU A 49 -16.92 -7.57 5.14
C GLU A 49 -16.52 -8.70 6.09
N ASP A 50 -16.45 -8.36 7.39
CA ASP A 50 -16.23 -9.39 8.41
C ASP A 50 -17.54 -10.13 8.67
N ALA A 51 -17.47 -11.46 8.79
CA ALA A 51 -18.63 -12.26 9.18
C ALA A 51 -19.12 -11.84 10.59
N PRO A 52 -20.43 -11.88 10.85
CA PRO A 52 -20.95 -11.60 12.18
C PRO A 52 -20.31 -12.51 13.24
N GLY A 53 -19.64 -11.92 14.23
CA GLY A 53 -18.95 -12.67 15.28
C GLY A 53 -17.61 -13.29 14.84
N ALA A 54 -17.01 -12.82 13.75
CA ALA A 54 -15.68 -13.26 13.33
C ALA A 54 -14.66 -13.12 14.48
N PRO A 55 -13.85 -14.16 14.75
CA PRO A 55 -12.83 -14.11 15.79
C PRO A 55 -11.68 -13.16 15.43
N GLU A 56 -10.89 -12.78 16.43
CA GLU A 56 -9.61 -12.11 16.18
C GLU A 56 -8.57 -13.13 15.70
N LEU A 57 -7.76 -12.74 14.72
CA LEU A 57 -6.59 -13.50 14.28
C LEU A 57 -5.51 -13.48 15.37
N ALA A 58 -5.03 -14.65 15.78
CA ALA A 58 -3.95 -14.80 16.75
C ALA A 58 -2.69 -15.34 16.07
N VAL A 59 -1.76 -14.45 15.72
CA VAL A 59 -0.47 -14.83 15.11
C VAL A 59 0.55 -15.16 16.19
N ARG A 60 1.21 -16.33 16.06
CA ARG A 60 2.26 -16.82 16.97
C ARG A 60 3.62 -16.82 16.29
N GLU A 61 3.69 -17.38 15.11
CA GLU A 61 4.93 -17.60 14.35
C GLU A 61 4.96 -16.75 13.07
N GLY A 62 3.81 -16.54 12.44
CA GLY A 62 3.65 -15.75 11.24
C GLY A 62 3.94 -16.51 9.95
N ALA A 63 3.70 -17.83 9.91
CA ALA A 63 3.71 -18.60 8.66
C ALA A 63 2.53 -18.17 7.77
N ILE A 64 2.74 -18.16 6.45
CA ILE A 64 1.74 -17.73 5.48
C ILE A 64 1.56 -18.81 4.42
N ASP A 65 0.31 -19.19 4.14
CA ASP A 65 -0.05 -20.14 3.12
C ASP A 65 -1.08 -19.57 2.16
N PHE A 66 -0.79 -19.63 0.87
CA PHE A 66 -1.74 -19.41 -0.20
C PHE A 66 -2.06 -20.78 -0.80
N GLU A 67 -3.31 -21.19 -0.72
CA GLU A 67 -3.75 -22.51 -1.16
C GLU A 67 -4.80 -22.39 -2.27
N HIS A 68 -4.50 -22.94 -3.45
CA HIS A 68 -5.38 -22.95 -4.62
C HIS A 68 -5.97 -21.59 -4.96
N LEU A 69 -5.15 -20.54 -4.83
CA LEU A 69 -5.58 -19.15 -4.92
C LEU A 69 -6.04 -18.81 -6.33
N GLY A 70 -7.32 -18.45 -6.45
CA GLY A 70 -7.94 -17.93 -7.67
C GLY A 70 -8.48 -16.53 -7.45
N PHE A 71 -8.11 -15.59 -8.35
CA PHE A 71 -8.51 -14.20 -8.24
C PHE A 71 -8.58 -13.46 -9.59
N ALA A 72 -9.66 -12.68 -9.77
CA ALA A 72 -9.80 -11.70 -10.83
C ALA A 72 -10.34 -10.38 -10.24
N TYR A 73 -9.95 -9.25 -10.80
CA TYR A 73 -10.55 -7.96 -10.42
C TYR A 73 -11.99 -7.85 -10.97
N ALA A 74 -12.85 -7.12 -10.27
CA ALA A 74 -14.28 -6.97 -10.62
C ALA A 74 -14.51 -6.30 -11.99
N ASP A 75 -13.56 -5.50 -12.45
CA ASP A 75 -13.53 -4.78 -13.74
C ASP A 75 -12.76 -5.53 -14.84
N ALA A 76 -12.23 -6.72 -14.55
CA ALA A 76 -11.53 -7.56 -15.51
C ALA A 76 -12.48 -8.10 -16.59
N ALA A 77 -11.96 -8.31 -17.80
CA ALA A 77 -12.71 -8.97 -18.86
C ALA A 77 -13.03 -10.43 -18.47
N GLU A 78 -14.08 -10.99 -19.05
CA GLU A 78 -14.47 -12.40 -18.79
C GLU A 78 -13.30 -13.34 -19.14
N GLY A 79 -12.82 -14.09 -18.15
CA GLY A 79 -11.70 -15.00 -18.29
C GLY A 79 -10.31 -14.40 -17.98
N ASP A 80 -10.21 -13.09 -17.73
CA ASP A 80 -8.94 -12.42 -17.38
C ASP A 80 -8.70 -12.54 -15.86
N ARG A 81 -8.09 -13.66 -15.45
CA ARG A 81 -7.74 -13.92 -14.03
C ARG A 81 -6.29 -13.54 -13.76
N VAL A 82 -6.06 -12.91 -12.59
CA VAL A 82 -4.69 -12.65 -12.12
C VAL A 82 -4.05 -13.92 -11.59
N PHE A 83 -4.83 -14.76 -10.90
CA PHE A 83 -4.41 -16.06 -10.40
C PHE A 83 -5.48 -17.09 -10.74
N THR A 84 -5.05 -18.30 -11.15
CA THR A 84 -5.96 -19.40 -11.45
C THR A 84 -5.89 -20.51 -10.39
N ASP A 85 -4.68 -20.88 -9.96
CA ASP A 85 -4.41 -21.91 -8.94
C ASP A 85 -3.02 -21.69 -8.32
N LEU A 86 -2.80 -20.51 -7.72
CA LEU A 86 -1.50 -20.22 -7.12
C LEU A 86 -1.39 -20.86 -5.74
N ASN A 87 -0.29 -21.59 -5.53
CA ASN A 87 0.06 -22.23 -4.27
C ASN A 87 1.43 -21.71 -3.81
N LEU A 88 1.52 -21.12 -2.60
CA LEU A 88 2.75 -20.60 -2.03
C LEU A 88 2.75 -20.74 -0.52
N HIS A 89 3.75 -21.47 0.01
CA HIS A 89 4.00 -21.56 1.44
C HIS A 89 5.22 -20.70 1.81
N ILE A 90 5.08 -19.85 2.83
CA ILE A 90 6.16 -19.02 3.40
C ILE A 90 6.30 -19.37 4.87
N PRO A 91 7.37 -20.11 5.26
CA PRO A 91 7.64 -20.44 6.65
C PRO A 91 7.80 -19.20 7.54
N ALA A 92 7.50 -19.36 8.82
CA ALA A 92 7.71 -18.33 9.82
C ALA A 92 9.15 -17.81 9.83
N GLY A 93 9.31 -16.49 9.87
CA GLY A 93 10.61 -15.82 9.91
C GLY A 93 11.38 -15.81 8.57
N GLN A 94 10.86 -16.42 7.49
CA GLN A 94 11.50 -16.42 6.18
C GLN A 94 11.31 -15.06 5.48
N ARG A 95 12.38 -14.57 4.84
CA ARG A 95 12.35 -13.37 4.01
C ARG A 95 12.25 -13.77 2.54
N VAL A 96 11.11 -13.49 1.91
CA VAL A 96 10.82 -13.89 0.53
C VAL A 96 10.75 -12.67 -0.36
N GLY A 97 11.51 -12.69 -1.46
CA GLY A 97 11.42 -11.70 -2.52
C GLY A 97 10.44 -12.14 -3.61
N LEU A 98 9.45 -11.31 -3.92
CA LEU A 98 8.58 -11.49 -5.07
C LEU A 98 9.12 -10.70 -6.26
N VAL A 99 9.49 -11.41 -7.32
CA VAL A 99 10.08 -10.86 -8.55
C VAL A 99 9.18 -11.22 -9.74
N GLY A 100 9.27 -10.45 -10.81
CA GLY A 100 8.52 -10.71 -12.05
C GLY A 100 8.20 -9.42 -12.78
N ARG A 101 7.73 -9.53 -14.01
CA ARG A 101 7.35 -8.37 -14.84
C ARG A 101 6.21 -7.56 -14.23
N SER A 102 6.02 -6.32 -14.69
CA SER A 102 4.83 -5.55 -14.33
C SER A 102 3.58 -6.32 -14.76
N GLY A 103 2.56 -6.37 -13.89
CA GLY A 103 1.32 -7.11 -14.15
C GLY A 103 1.35 -8.60 -13.78
N SER A 104 2.49 -9.17 -13.32
CA SER A 104 2.57 -10.61 -12.96
C SER A 104 1.81 -11.02 -11.68
N GLY A 105 1.16 -10.08 -10.98
CA GLY A 105 0.35 -10.38 -9.80
C GLY A 105 1.02 -10.08 -8.44
N LYS A 106 2.28 -9.65 -8.36
CA LYS A 106 2.99 -9.39 -7.09
C LYS A 106 2.22 -8.50 -6.11
N THR A 107 1.82 -7.32 -6.56
CA THR A 107 1.04 -6.38 -5.74
C THR A 107 -0.36 -6.92 -5.43
N THR A 108 -0.95 -7.72 -6.31
CA THR A 108 -2.23 -8.39 -6.05
C THR A 108 -2.09 -9.40 -4.91
N LEU A 109 -1.03 -10.21 -4.90
CA LEU A 109 -0.78 -11.18 -3.82
C LEU A 109 -0.69 -10.49 -2.45
N THR A 110 0.03 -9.36 -2.37
CA THR A 110 0.13 -8.59 -1.11
C THR A 110 -1.20 -7.94 -0.71
N LYS A 111 -2.00 -7.48 -1.67
CA LYS A 111 -3.36 -6.96 -1.40
C LYS A 111 -4.30 -8.03 -0.85
N LEU A 112 -4.22 -9.27 -1.37
CA LEU A 112 -5.01 -10.38 -0.88
C LEU A 112 -4.60 -10.79 0.54
N LEU A 113 -3.30 -10.82 0.85
CA LEU A 113 -2.82 -11.04 2.22
C LEU A 113 -3.32 -9.97 3.20
N LEU A 114 -3.36 -8.70 2.78
CA LEU A 114 -3.91 -7.60 3.57
C LEU A 114 -5.45 -7.59 3.61
N ARG A 115 -6.08 -8.54 2.92
CA ARG A 115 -7.54 -8.63 2.75
C ARG A 115 -8.13 -7.28 2.31
N LEU A 116 -7.53 -6.68 1.27
CA LEU A 116 -8.08 -5.51 0.58
C LEU A 116 -9.09 -5.94 -0.51
N SER A 117 -9.06 -7.23 -0.85
CA SER A 117 -10.05 -7.94 -1.66
C SER A 117 -10.13 -9.37 -1.12
N ASP A 118 -11.30 -9.99 -1.15
CA ASP A 118 -11.45 -11.40 -0.84
C ASP A 118 -11.11 -12.26 -2.08
N VAL A 119 -10.57 -13.46 -1.84
CA VAL A 119 -10.29 -14.44 -2.90
C VAL A 119 -11.60 -15.03 -3.45
N GLN A 120 -11.61 -15.42 -4.71
CA GLN A 120 -12.77 -16.07 -5.34
C GLN A 120 -12.72 -17.58 -5.19
N ASP A 121 -11.52 -18.16 -5.30
CA ASP A 121 -11.27 -19.58 -5.10
C ASP A 121 -10.05 -19.74 -4.20
N GLY A 122 -9.99 -20.84 -3.46
CA GLY A 122 -8.91 -21.14 -2.53
C GLY A 122 -8.94 -20.32 -1.26
N HIS A 123 -7.84 -20.32 -0.53
CA HIS A 123 -7.74 -19.70 0.80
C HIS A 123 -6.37 -19.04 1.02
N VAL A 124 -6.32 -18.08 1.94
CA VAL A 124 -5.10 -17.53 2.49
C VAL A 124 -5.09 -17.76 3.99
N PHE A 125 -4.06 -18.43 4.48
CA PHE A 125 -3.92 -18.72 5.90
C PHE A 125 -2.73 -17.97 6.51
N VAL A 126 -2.87 -17.62 7.77
CA VAL A 126 -1.78 -17.15 8.63
C VAL A 126 -1.76 -18.04 9.88
N ASP A 127 -0.65 -18.72 10.11
CA ASP A 127 -0.52 -19.74 11.16
C ASP A 127 -1.68 -20.77 11.13
N GLY A 128 -2.09 -21.21 9.93
CA GLY A 128 -3.18 -22.16 9.71
C GLY A 128 -4.59 -21.58 9.97
N GLN A 129 -4.74 -20.29 10.21
CA GLN A 129 -6.02 -19.61 10.39
C GLN A 129 -6.41 -18.92 9.08
N ASP A 130 -7.58 -19.23 8.54
CA ASP A 130 -8.12 -18.58 7.35
C ASP A 130 -8.38 -17.10 7.63
N ILE A 131 -7.73 -16.19 6.88
CA ILE A 131 -7.85 -14.75 7.08
C ILE A 131 -9.26 -14.23 6.73
N SER A 132 -10.01 -14.95 5.88
CA SER A 132 -11.39 -14.60 5.52
C SER A 132 -12.37 -14.82 6.68
N ALA A 133 -12.07 -15.75 7.57
CA ALA A 133 -12.87 -16.08 8.74
C ALA A 133 -12.60 -15.18 9.95
N CYS A 134 -11.52 -14.38 9.93
CA CYS A 134 -11.11 -13.50 11.02
C CYS A 134 -11.50 -12.04 10.75
N THR A 135 -11.45 -11.17 11.78
CA THR A 135 -11.71 -9.74 11.58
C THR A 135 -10.54 -9.08 10.83
N GLN A 136 -10.84 -8.22 9.86
CA GLN A 136 -9.86 -7.45 9.10
C GLN A 136 -8.95 -6.62 10.02
N GLN A 137 -9.51 -6.07 11.10
CA GLN A 137 -8.77 -5.25 12.04
C GLN A 137 -7.69 -6.06 12.77
N SER A 138 -8.00 -7.28 13.22
CA SER A 138 -7.02 -8.15 13.87
C SER A 138 -5.93 -8.59 12.90
N LEU A 139 -6.29 -8.98 11.67
CA LEU A 139 -5.33 -9.33 10.62
C LEU A 139 -4.35 -8.18 10.35
N ARG A 140 -4.87 -6.98 10.08
CA ARG A 140 -4.03 -5.81 9.71
C ARG A 140 -3.16 -5.30 10.85
N ARG A 141 -3.48 -5.62 12.10
CA ARG A 141 -2.60 -5.37 13.26
C ARG A 141 -1.38 -6.30 13.29
N GLN A 142 -1.49 -7.47 12.68
CA GLN A 142 -0.40 -8.47 12.63
C GLN A 142 0.51 -8.31 11.41
N ILE A 143 0.21 -7.36 10.54
CA ILE A 143 0.97 -7.13 9.31
C ILE A 143 1.43 -5.66 9.27
N ALA A 144 2.75 -5.44 9.30
CA ALA A 144 3.32 -4.13 9.02
C ALA A 144 3.48 -3.97 7.50
N TYR A 145 2.98 -2.87 6.94
CA TYR A 145 3.05 -2.58 5.51
C TYR A 145 3.86 -1.31 5.26
N VAL A 146 4.89 -1.42 4.42
CA VAL A 146 5.68 -0.28 3.94
C VAL A 146 5.42 -0.12 2.44
N PRO A 147 4.65 0.90 2.02
CA PRO A 147 4.31 1.12 0.62
C PRO A 147 5.50 1.65 -0.19
N GLN A 148 5.42 1.50 -1.51
CA GLN A 148 6.35 2.07 -2.47
C GLN A 148 6.53 3.57 -2.28
N GLU A 149 5.44 4.31 -2.16
CA GLU A 149 5.43 5.74 -1.91
C GLU A 149 5.02 6.01 -0.45
N ALA A 150 5.98 6.45 0.37
CA ALA A 150 5.74 6.75 1.77
C ALA A 150 4.92 8.04 1.91
N LEU A 151 3.61 7.89 1.96
CA LEU A 151 2.69 8.98 2.26
C LEU A 151 2.63 9.23 3.78
N LEU A 152 2.87 10.47 4.17
CA LEU A 152 2.77 10.91 5.55
C LEU A 152 1.51 11.74 5.75
N PHE A 153 0.92 11.61 6.93
CA PHE A 153 -0.20 12.47 7.34
C PHE A 153 0.29 13.90 7.59
N HIS A 154 -0.55 14.88 7.33
CA HIS A 154 -0.29 16.30 7.66
C HIS A 154 -0.32 16.50 9.18
N ARG A 155 0.66 15.91 9.86
CA ARG A 155 0.84 15.92 11.31
C ARG A 155 2.32 16.05 11.64
N SER A 156 2.67 16.01 12.92
CA SER A 156 4.06 15.97 13.35
C SER A 156 4.75 14.65 12.98
N ILE A 157 6.08 14.62 12.98
CA ILE A 157 6.87 13.39 12.79
C ILE A 157 6.52 12.37 13.89
N ARG A 158 6.40 12.83 15.13
CA ARG A 158 5.97 12.04 16.29
C ARG A 158 4.66 11.29 15.99
N GLU A 159 3.63 12.02 15.58
CA GLU A 159 2.32 11.44 15.29
C GLU A 159 2.34 10.50 14.07
N ASN A 160 3.20 10.77 13.09
CA ASN A 160 3.39 9.89 11.96
C ASN A 160 4.05 8.56 12.34
N ILE A 161 5.05 8.57 13.19
CA ILE A 161 5.70 7.34 13.68
C ILE A 161 4.74 6.59 14.60
N ALA A 162 4.10 7.28 15.54
CA ALA A 162 3.17 6.69 16.51
C ALA A 162 1.85 6.21 15.90
N TYR A 163 1.58 6.46 14.60
CA TYR A 163 0.30 6.11 13.98
C TYR A 163 -0.07 4.63 14.10
N GLY A 164 0.91 3.72 13.99
CA GLY A 164 0.70 2.28 14.14
C GLY A 164 0.45 1.83 15.59
N ARG A 165 0.93 2.61 16.57
CA ARG A 165 0.78 2.36 18.02
C ARG A 165 0.65 3.68 18.79
N PRO A 166 -0.55 4.28 18.83
CA PRO A 166 -0.76 5.62 19.40
C PRO A 166 -0.42 5.75 20.89
N ALA A 167 -0.41 4.64 21.63
CA ALA A 167 -0.06 4.61 23.05
C ALA A 167 1.45 4.45 23.31
N ALA A 168 2.30 4.47 22.28
CA ALA A 168 3.74 4.33 22.42
C ALA A 168 4.35 5.50 23.20
N SER A 169 5.31 5.20 24.05
CA SER A 169 6.08 6.20 24.80
C SER A 169 7.02 6.99 23.85
N GLU A 170 7.47 8.14 24.30
CA GLU A 170 8.46 8.92 23.55
C GLU A 170 9.76 8.14 23.33
N GLU A 171 10.20 7.38 24.33
CA GLU A 171 11.40 6.54 24.24
C GLU A 171 11.27 5.47 23.15
N GLU A 172 10.11 4.81 23.04
CA GLU A 172 9.82 3.83 21.99
C GLU A 172 9.80 4.48 20.60
N ILE A 173 9.22 5.67 20.48
CA ILE A 173 9.22 6.44 19.21
C ILE A 173 10.63 6.80 18.79
N LEU A 174 11.46 7.28 19.72
CA LEU A 174 12.85 7.64 19.46
C LEU A 174 13.69 6.41 19.08
N ARG A 175 13.48 5.28 19.76
CA ARG A 175 14.15 4.02 19.40
C ARG A 175 13.74 3.52 18.02
N ALA A 176 12.46 3.60 17.65
CA ALA A 176 12.00 3.26 16.31
C ALA A 176 12.61 4.19 15.25
N ALA A 177 12.72 5.49 15.54
CA ALA A 177 13.38 6.45 14.66
C ALA A 177 14.88 6.16 14.49
N GLU A 178 15.57 5.72 15.55
CA GLU A 178 16.98 5.32 15.52
C GLU A 178 17.20 4.08 14.64
N LEU A 179 16.41 3.03 14.87
CA LEU A 179 16.48 1.79 14.08
C LEU A 179 16.14 2.00 12.60
N ALA A 180 15.34 3.03 12.29
CA ALA A 180 15.02 3.45 10.93
C ALA A 180 16.02 4.46 10.33
N ASN A 181 17.15 4.72 10.98
CA ASN A 181 18.13 5.74 10.57
C ASN A 181 17.50 7.15 10.38
N ALA A 182 16.41 7.43 11.10
CA ALA A 182 15.67 8.69 11.02
C ALA A 182 16.10 9.71 12.09
N ARG A 183 16.67 9.25 13.22
CA ARG A 183 17.00 10.06 14.39
C ARG A 183 17.87 11.25 14.03
N GLU A 184 18.94 11.03 13.28
CA GLU A 184 19.92 12.06 12.95
C GLU A 184 19.30 13.27 12.23
N PHE A 185 18.49 13.01 11.18
CA PHE A 185 17.86 14.13 10.47
C PHE A 185 16.74 14.78 11.29
N ILE A 186 16.02 14.03 12.15
CA ILE A 186 14.98 14.56 13.02
C ILE A 186 15.59 15.55 14.02
N ASP A 187 16.72 15.18 14.63
CA ASP A 187 17.41 16.04 15.62
C ASP A 187 18.00 17.33 15.01
N ARG A 188 18.21 17.37 13.67
CA ARG A 188 18.63 18.57 12.93
C ARG A 188 17.46 19.52 12.62
N LEU A 189 16.21 19.07 12.77
CA LEU A 189 15.04 19.91 12.51
C LEU A 189 14.78 20.83 13.71
N PRO A 190 14.38 22.11 13.49
CA PRO A 190 14.20 23.08 14.58
C PRO A 190 13.20 22.63 15.65
N ALA A 191 12.16 21.87 15.29
CA ALA A 191 11.15 21.35 16.20
C ALA A 191 11.29 19.82 16.45
N GLY A 192 12.38 19.18 16.00
CA GLY A 192 12.62 17.75 16.20
C GLY A 192 11.44 16.90 15.79
N LEU A 193 11.00 16.00 16.68
CA LEU A 193 9.83 15.13 16.51
C LEU A 193 8.51 15.91 16.30
N ASP A 194 8.39 17.13 16.80
CA ASP A 194 7.18 17.93 16.70
C ASP A 194 7.10 18.75 15.39
N THR A 195 8.06 18.54 14.49
CA THR A 195 8.06 19.16 13.16
C THR A 195 6.86 18.69 12.34
N LEU A 196 6.04 19.63 11.84
CA LEU A 196 4.92 19.35 10.93
C LEU A 196 5.44 19.10 9.52
N VAL A 197 5.16 17.90 8.99
CA VAL A 197 5.71 17.43 7.70
C VAL A 197 5.00 18.00 6.46
N GLY A 198 3.89 18.72 6.65
CA GLY A 198 3.08 19.24 5.55
C GLY A 198 2.18 18.18 4.92
N GLU A 199 1.42 18.58 3.89
CA GLU A 199 0.56 17.66 3.16
C GLU A 199 1.42 16.62 2.45
N ARG A 200 1.09 15.33 2.63
CA ARG A 200 1.84 14.17 2.11
C ARG A 200 3.34 14.17 2.44
N GLY A 201 3.78 14.95 3.43
CA GLY A 201 5.19 15.02 3.80
C GLY A 201 6.07 15.86 2.85
N VAL A 202 5.50 16.79 2.11
CA VAL A 202 6.19 17.61 1.06
C VAL A 202 7.44 18.37 1.57
N LYS A 203 7.54 18.61 2.86
CA LYS A 203 8.70 19.29 3.48
C LYS A 203 9.92 18.40 3.69
N LEU A 204 9.79 17.10 3.43
CA LEU A 204 10.83 16.09 3.61
C LEU A 204 11.29 15.52 2.27
N SER A 205 12.56 15.09 2.20
CA SER A 205 13.05 14.33 1.04
C SER A 205 12.37 12.96 0.92
N GLY A 206 12.46 12.31 -0.23
CA GLY A 206 11.94 10.95 -0.44
C GLY A 206 12.47 9.96 0.59
N GLY A 207 13.79 9.95 0.79
CA GLY A 207 14.45 9.06 1.76
C GLY A 207 14.08 9.37 3.22
N GLN A 208 13.85 10.63 3.57
CA GLN A 208 13.37 11.01 4.90
C GLN A 208 11.94 10.51 5.14
N ARG A 209 11.03 10.67 4.16
CA ARG A 209 9.68 10.12 4.26
C ARG A 209 9.69 8.60 4.42
N GLN A 210 10.52 7.91 3.62
CA GLN A 210 10.63 6.46 3.67
C GLN A 210 11.12 5.98 5.04
N ARG A 211 12.14 6.62 5.62
CA ARG A 211 12.64 6.28 6.96
C ARG A 211 11.60 6.52 8.06
N ILE A 212 10.74 7.54 7.94
CA ILE A 212 9.61 7.71 8.86
C ILE A 212 8.58 6.59 8.70
N ALA A 213 8.28 6.16 7.47
CA ALA A 213 7.37 5.03 7.25
C ALA A 213 7.94 3.71 7.80
N ILE A 214 9.25 3.50 7.66
CA ILE A 214 9.95 2.35 8.26
C ILE A 214 9.91 2.44 9.81
N ALA A 215 10.15 3.62 10.40
CA ALA A 215 10.03 3.82 11.84
C ALA A 215 8.62 3.49 12.36
N ARG A 216 7.58 3.88 11.61
CA ARG A 216 6.18 3.50 11.90
C ARG A 216 6.01 1.98 11.90
N ALA A 217 6.55 1.28 10.90
CA ALA A 217 6.48 -0.17 10.79
C ALA A 217 7.25 -0.87 11.92
N ILE A 218 8.44 -0.37 12.29
CA ILE A 218 9.21 -0.86 13.44
C ILE A 218 8.41 -0.73 14.73
N LEU A 219 7.79 0.44 14.95
CA LEU A 219 7.02 0.72 16.16
C LEU A 219 5.76 -0.14 16.26
N THR A 220 5.15 -0.50 15.13
CA THR A 220 3.98 -1.41 15.09
C THR A 220 4.33 -2.78 15.64
N ASP A 221 5.56 -3.26 15.42
CA ASP A 221 6.11 -4.53 15.91
C ASP A 221 5.29 -5.76 15.50
N ALA A 222 4.79 -5.75 14.28
CA ALA A 222 4.01 -6.86 13.73
C ALA A 222 4.90 -8.04 13.32
N PRO A 223 4.46 -9.32 13.50
CA PRO A 223 5.23 -10.51 13.15
C PRO A 223 5.39 -10.72 11.64
N ILE A 224 4.48 -10.17 10.84
CA ILE A 224 4.51 -10.25 9.38
C ILE A 224 4.80 -8.88 8.80
N LEU A 225 5.65 -8.83 7.78
CA LEU A 225 6.05 -7.61 7.08
C LEU A 225 5.79 -7.73 5.58
N VAL A 226 5.18 -6.71 5.00
CA VAL A 226 5.04 -6.55 3.56
C VAL A 226 5.74 -5.26 3.14
N LEU A 227 6.74 -5.37 2.28
CA LEU A 227 7.49 -4.26 1.69
C LEU A 227 7.16 -4.16 0.21
N ASP A 228 6.61 -3.04 -0.22
CA ASP A 228 6.31 -2.79 -1.63
C ASP A 228 7.28 -1.73 -2.16
N GLU A 229 8.29 -2.16 -2.93
CA GLU A 229 9.27 -1.32 -3.65
C GLU A 229 9.87 -0.12 -2.85
N ALA A 230 10.24 -0.34 -1.62
CA ALA A 230 10.61 0.73 -0.66
C ALA A 230 11.85 1.59 -1.02
N THR A 231 12.57 1.34 -2.13
CA THR A 231 13.82 2.03 -2.49
C THR A 231 13.81 2.72 -3.86
N SER A 232 12.70 2.74 -4.58
CA SER A 232 12.60 3.41 -5.88
C SER A 232 12.74 4.94 -5.74
N ALA A 233 13.52 5.57 -6.63
CA ALA A 233 13.68 7.03 -6.74
C ALA A 233 14.42 7.73 -5.57
N LEU A 234 15.38 7.07 -4.90
CA LEU A 234 16.23 7.67 -3.87
C LEU A 234 17.63 7.98 -4.44
N ASP A 235 18.28 9.00 -3.87
CA ASP A 235 19.73 9.21 -4.08
C ASP A 235 20.54 8.13 -3.36
N SER A 236 21.80 7.91 -3.79
CA SER A 236 22.61 6.79 -3.32
C SER A 236 22.89 6.78 -1.81
N GLU A 237 23.01 7.95 -1.17
CA GLU A 237 23.24 8.05 0.27
C GLU A 237 21.95 7.70 1.04
N SER A 238 20.82 8.27 0.63
CA SER A 238 19.51 7.94 1.21
C SER A 238 19.14 6.47 0.99
N GLU A 239 19.51 5.87 -0.14
CA GLU A 239 19.26 4.46 -0.45
C GLU A 239 19.98 3.53 0.54
N ALA A 240 21.26 3.76 0.84
CA ALA A 240 22.01 2.95 1.80
C ALA A 240 21.39 2.99 3.21
N LEU A 241 20.98 4.18 3.69
CA LEU A 241 20.34 4.34 4.99
C LEU A 241 18.94 3.67 5.05
N VAL A 242 18.18 3.73 3.96
CA VAL A 242 16.89 3.05 3.86
C VAL A 242 17.07 1.54 3.82
N GLN A 243 18.06 1.04 3.07
CA GLN A 243 18.35 -0.39 2.99
C GLN A 243 18.72 -0.98 4.37
N GLU A 244 19.61 -0.32 5.12
CA GLU A 244 19.94 -0.71 6.48
C GLU A 244 18.73 -0.70 7.42
N ALA A 245 17.88 0.32 7.30
CA ALA A 245 16.64 0.40 8.07
C ALA A 245 15.67 -0.75 7.75
N LEU A 246 15.56 -1.14 6.46
CA LEU A 246 14.76 -2.29 6.04
C LEU A 246 15.31 -3.62 6.56
N GLU A 247 16.64 -3.80 6.56
CA GLU A 247 17.29 -4.97 7.15
C GLU A 247 17.01 -5.09 8.65
N ASN A 248 17.08 -3.97 9.39
CA ASN A 248 16.71 -3.92 10.79
C ASN A 248 15.24 -4.27 11.01
N LEU A 249 14.34 -3.77 10.15
CA LEU A 249 12.90 -4.04 10.21
C LEU A 249 12.57 -5.52 9.95
N MET A 250 13.27 -6.19 9.02
CA MET A 250 13.02 -7.59 8.65
C MET A 250 13.50 -8.61 9.67
N ARG A 251 14.39 -8.24 10.61
CA ARG A 251 14.96 -9.19 11.57
C ARG A 251 13.90 -9.86 12.43
N GLY A 252 13.87 -11.21 12.39
CA GLY A 252 12.97 -12.03 13.19
C GLY A 252 11.50 -11.97 12.77
N ARG A 253 11.21 -11.50 11.56
CA ARG A 253 9.86 -11.40 11.01
C ARG A 253 9.72 -12.15 9.72
N THR A 254 8.54 -12.71 9.46
CA THR A 254 8.18 -13.22 8.14
C THR A 254 8.00 -12.03 7.21
N SER A 255 8.75 -11.99 6.11
CA SER A 255 8.78 -10.80 5.26
C SER A 255 8.52 -11.14 3.80
N ILE A 256 7.59 -10.43 3.19
CA ILE A 256 7.34 -10.44 1.75
C ILE A 256 7.83 -9.12 1.17
N VAL A 257 8.80 -9.19 0.26
CA VAL A 257 9.43 -8.03 -0.38
C VAL A 257 9.08 -8.03 -1.86
N VAL A 258 8.19 -7.14 -2.27
CA VAL A 258 7.94 -6.88 -3.70
C VAL A 258 9.02 -5.92 -4.19
N ALA A 259 9.90 -6.41 -5.05
CA ALA A 259 11.03 -5.61 -5.49
C ALA A 259 11.04 -5.37 -7.01
N HIS A 260 11.34 -4.13 -7.36
CA HIS A 260 11.71 -3.72 -8.70
C HIS A 260 13.24 -3.67 -8.87
N ARG A 261 13.99 -3.54 -7.76
CA ARG A 261 15.45 -3.63 -7.77
C ARG A 261 15.88 -5.01 -7.25
N LEU A 262 16.49 -5.80 -8.13
CA LEU A 262 16.91 -7.15 -7.80
C LEU A 262 18.04 -7.21 -6.76
N SER A 263 18.85 -6.15 -6.65
CA SER A 263 19.84 -6.00 -5.56
C SER A 263 19.25 -6.12 -4.17
N THR A 264 18.02 -5.64 -3.99
CA THR A 264 17.30 -5.72 -2.70
C THR A 264 16.91 -7.17 -2.35
N VAL A 265 16.54 -7.98 -3.34
CA VAL A 265 16.09 -9.36 -3.09
C VAL A 265 17.22 -10.38 -3.12
N ALA A 266 18.38 -10.07 -3.70
CA ALA A 266 19.51 -10.97 -3.77
C ALA A 266 20.05 -11.43 -2.40
N ALA A 267 19.84 -10.63 -1.35
CA ALA A 267 20.22 -10.92 0.04
C ALA A 267 19.12 -11.60 0.87
N LEU A 268 17.96 -11.90 0.27
CA LEU A 268 16.85 -12.57 0.96
C LEU A 268 17.03 -14.09 0.96
N ASP A 269 16.28 -14.75 1.83
CA ASP A 269 16.41 -16.19 2.04
C ASP A 269 15.86 -17.00 0.86
N ARG A 270 14.85 -16.45 0.16
CA ARG A 270 14.17 -17.11 -0.96
C ARG A 270 13.62 -16.07 -1.93
N ILE A 271 13.63 -16.41 -3.20
CA ILE A 271 13.09 -15.59 -4.29
C ILE A 271 12.05 -16.41 -5.04
N VAL A 272 10.87 -15.85 -5.22
CA VAL A 272 9.75 -16.42 -5.98
C VAL A 272 9.54 -15.54 -7.20
N VAL A 273 9.62 -16.13 -8.39
CA VAL A 273 9.41 -15.43 -9.66
C VAL A 273 8.00 -15.71 -10.14
N LEU A 274 7.23 -14.63 -10.31
CA LEU A 274 5.87 -14.66 -10.81
C LEU A 274 5.82 -14.24 -12.29
N ALA A 275 5.20 -15.05 -13.12
CA ALA A 275 4.87 -14.72 -14.50
C ALA A 275 3.43 -15.15 -14.80
N ASP A 276 2.65 -14.25 -15.37
CA ASP A 276 1.26 -14.48 -15.79
C ASP A 276 0.38 -15.16 -14.71
N GLY A 277 0.58 -14.77 -13.44
CA GLY A 277 -0.16 -15.29 -12.29
C GLY A 277 0.29 -16.66 -11.77
N GLU A 278 1.40 -17.20 -12.27
CA GLU A 278 1.96 -18.47 -11.85
C GLU A 278 3.37 -18.31 -11.27
N ILE A 279 3.78 -19.21 -10.37
CA ILE A 279 5.14 -19.30 -9.88
C ILE A 279 5.95 -20.10 -10.89
N VAL A 280 6.87 -19.44 -11.59
CA VAL A 280 7.71 -20.06 -12.63
C VAL A 280 9.08 -20.47 -12.12
N GLU A 281 9.61 -19.78 -11.11
CA GLU A 281 10.88 -20.10 -10.48
C GLU A 281 10.79 -19.84 -8.98
N ASP A 282 11.50 -20.65 -8.19
CA ASP A 282 11.52 -20.60 -6.74
C ASP A 282 12.86 -21.14 -6.22
N GLY A 283 13.59 -20.31 -5.49
CA GLY A 283 14.92 -20.68 -4.98
C GLY A 283 15.70 -19.51 -4.40
N THR A 284 16.95 -19.72 -4.10
CA THR A 284 17.89 -18.67 -3.66
C THR A 284 18.43 -17.89 -4.86
N HIS A 285 19.00 -16.71 -4.61
CA HIS A 285 19.68 -15.91 -5.64
C HIS A 285 20.72 -16.73 -6.42
N ALA A 286 21.54 -17.51 -5.73
CA ALA A 286 22.60 -18.30 -6.35
C ALA A 286 22.03 -19.42 -7.25
N GLU A 287 21.00 -20.13 -6.80
CA GLU A 287 20.33 -21.20 -7.56
C GLU A 287 19.66 -20.65 -8.82
N LEU A 288 18.89 -19.58 -8.69
CA LEU A 288 18.15 -19.00 -9.81
C LEU A 288 19.07 -18.33 -10.85
N THR A 289 20.16 -17.72 -10.40
CA THR A 289 21.17 -17.17 -11.32
C THR A 289 21.87 -18.29 -12.09
N ALA A 290 22.23 -19.40 -11.42
CA ALA A 290 22.84 -20.56 -12.05
C ALA A 290 21.90 -21.30 -13.01
N ALA A 291 20.60 -21.31 -12.74
CA ALA A 291 19.58 -21.93 -13.60
C ALA A 291 19.43 -21.23 -14.96
N GLY A 292 19.81 -19.95 -15.07
CA GLY A 292 19.76 -19.21 -16.34
C GLY A 292 18.34 -18.92 -16.85
N GLY A 293 17.34 -18.91 -15.97
CA GLY A 293 15.95 -18.73 -16.30
C GLY A 293 15.49 -17.26 -16.34
N GLU A 294 14.22 -17.00 -16.02
CA GLU A 294 13.62 -15.66 -16.07
C GLU A 294 14.26 -14.71 -15.04
N TYR A 295 14.59 -15.21 -13.84
CA TYR A 295 15.31 -14.44 -12.84
C TYR A 295 16.68 -14.00 -13.31
N ALA A 296 17.48 -14.91 -13.87
CA ALA A 296 18.80 -14.60 -14.39
C ALA A 296 18.72 -13.57 -15.53
N ALA A 297 17.76 -13.71 -16.43
CA ALA A 297 17.53 -12.74 -17.51
C ALA A 297 17.09 -11.35 -17.00
N LEU A 298 16.34 -11.28 -15.90
CA LEU A 298 15.98 -10.02 -15.24
C LEU A 298 17.20 -9.40 -14.54
N TRP A 299 18.01 -10.23 -13.88
CA TRP A 299 19.24 -9.83 -13.21
C TRP A 299 20.27 -9.23 -14.18
N ASP A 300 20.56 -9.92 -15.28
CA ASP A 300 21.50 -9.46 -16.31
C ASP A 300 21.07 -8.14 -16.94
N ARG A 301 19.77 -7.97 -17.16
CA ARG A 301 19.24 -6.69 -17.68
C ARG A 301 19.42 -5.53 -16.70
N GLN A 302 19.24 -5.76 -15.40
CA GLN A 302 19.43 -4.70 -14.40
C GLN A 302 20.90 -4.41 -14.13
N THR A 303 21.76 -5.43 -14.07
CA THR A 303 23.19 -5.27 -13.84
C THR A 303 23.93 -4.83 -15.11
N GLY A 304 23.56 -5.32 -16.29
CA GLY A 304 24.10 -4.89 -17.58
C GLY A 304 23.80 -3.45 -17.92
N ALA A 305 22.60 -2.95 -17.62
CA ALA A 305 22.24 -1.53 -17.78
C ALA A 305 23.09 -0.58 -16.91
N PHE A 306 23.68 -1.07 -15.81
CA PHE A 306 24.65 -0.31 -15.00
C PHE A 306 26.06 -0.26 -15.62
N LEU A 307 26.41 -1.22 -16.49
CA LEU A 307 27.73 -1.26 -17.14
C LEU A 307 27.80 -0.47 -18.45
N ASP A 308 26.65 -0.32 -19.15
CA ASP A 308 26.54 0.42 -20.42
C ASP A 308 26.24 1.93 -20.22
N GLY A 309 26.02 2.37 -19.00
CA GLY A 309 25.74 3.75 -18.61
C GLY A 309 27.01 4.58 -18.28
N LYS A 310 28.06 4.48 -19.16
CA LYS A 310 29.21 5.40 -19.14
C LYS A 310 29.14 6.41 -20.24
#